data_9fafb978867005122e2bafd6f1c525b5
#
_entry.id   9fafb978867005122e2bafd6f1c525b5
#
_cell.length_a   1.000
_cell.length_b   1.000
_cell.length_c   1.000
_cell.angle_alpha   90.00
_cell.angle_beta   90.00
_cell.angle_gamma   90.00
#
_symmetry.space_group_name_H-M   'P 1'
#
loop_
_entity.id
_entity.type
_entity.pdbx_description
1 polymer ?
#
loop_
_entity_poly.entity_id
_entity_poly.type
_entity_poly.pdbx_seq_one_letter_code
_entity_poly.pdbx_strand_id
1 'polypeptide(L)'
;MDLQQRNQALVERFLSYVAISSQSDPKSKALPSSESQWAMARVLEAGLKQFGLKEVEVDEHAIVTGYLPGNVKGVPSVGFVAHMDTVDVGLSPDVHPQVINYQGGDVCLNAEKDIWIRVADHPELERYIGQDIIFTDGTSVLGADNKAGVSNVMQALEVLLTENRPHGDIRVAFVPDEETGLRGAKVLDLNKFKVDFAYTIDGGELGELVYETYNAGEAHVDIEGVTTHPCAAKGVLVNPILIATDLIANFSRLETPENTDAKDGYYWFKNMSANPARAHVQINIRDFDNASYAARKDYVTNAVALVQKRYPKAKIHSGIEVIYSNNS
;
A
#
# COMPACT_ATOMS: atom_id res chain seq x y z
N MET A 1 6.90 32.08 8.47
CA MET A 1 5.61 31.93 7.73
C MET A 1 4.45 31.89 8.71
N ASP A 2 3.39 32.67 8.49
CA ASP A 2 2.16 32.52 9.27
C ASP A 2 1.39 31.23 8.85
N LEU A 3 0.34 30.88 9.59
CA LEU A 3 -0.40 29.63 9.34
C LEU A 3 -1.05 29.61 7.95
N GLN A 4 -1.59 30.73 7.51
CA GLN A 4 -2.25 30.82 6.19
C GLN A 4 -1.25 30.61 5.06
N GLN A 5 -0.08 31.23 5.15
CA GLN A 5 1.01 31.04 4.18
C GLN A 5 1.50 29.60 4.15
N ARG A 6 1.59 28.93 5.30
CA ARG A 6 1.99 27.50 5.36
C ARG A 6 0.96 26.61 4.71
N ASN A 7 -0.33 26.82 5.00
CA ASN A 7 -1.41 26.05 4.40
C ASN A 7 -1.43 26.22 2.89
N GLN A 8 -1.29 27.45 2.40
CA GLN A 8 -1.23 27.74 0.98
C GLN A 8 -0.05 27.03 0.31
N ALA A 9 1.15 27.13 0.89
CA ALA A 9 2.34 26.48 0.37
C ALA A 9 2.20 24.94 0.36
N LEU A 10 1.57 24.36 1.38
CA LEU A 10 1.31 22.93 1.44
C LEU A 10 0.36 22.48 0.32
N VAL A 11 -0.74 23.21 0.11
CA VAL A 11 -1.70 22.92 -0.95
C VAL A 11 -1.03 23.02 -2.34
N GLU A 12 -0.29 24.08 -2.61
CA GLU A 12 0.43 24.26 -3.88
C GLU A 12 1.44 23.15 -4.12
N ARG A 13 2.19 22.74 -3.10
CA ARG A 13 3.12 21.62 -3.15
C ARG A 13 2.39 20.31 -3.48
N PHE A 14 1.33 20.01 -2.76
CA PHE A 14 0.53 18.80 -2.97
C PHE A 14 -0.03 18.75 -4.40
N LEU A 15 -0.65 19.84 -4.86
CA LEU A 15 -1.17 19.95 -6.23
C LEU A 15 -0.08 19.76 -7.29
N SER A 16 1.13 20.28 -7.05
CA SER A 16 2.26 20.09 -7.95
C SER A 16 2.73 18.62 -8.00
N TYR A 17 2.67 17.92 -6.88
CA TYR A 17 3.10 16.51 -6.81
C TYR A 17 2.07 15.56 -7.40
N VAL A 18 0.77 15.77 -7.15
CA VAL A 18 -0.26 14.90 -7.74
C VAL A 18 -0.37 15.06 -9.25
N ALA A 19 0.01 16.21 -9.78
CA ALA A 19 0.08 16.43 -11.24
C ALA A 19 1.20 15.61 -11.93
N ILE A 20 2.15 15.04 -11.18
CA ILE A 20 3.18 14.17 -11.72
C ILE A 20 2.68 12.73 -11.62
N SER A 21 2.47 12.07 -12.76
CA SER A 21 2.17 10.63 -12.75
C SER A 21 3.30 9.85 -12.10
N SER A 22 2.97 8.93 -11.20
CA SER A 22 3.92 8.01 -10.56
C SER A 22 3.26 6.67 -10.21
N GLN A 23 2.27 6.26 -11.03
CA GLN A 23 1.55 5.02 -10.82
C GLN A 23 2.49 3.81 -10.93
N SER A 24 2.43 2.91 -9.95
CA SER A 24 3.15 1.63 -9.97
C SER A 24 2.45 0.60 -10.85
N ASP A 25 3.22 -0.33 -11.43
CA ASP A 25 2.70 -1.42 -12.26
C ASP A 25 2.89 -2.77 -11.56
N PRO A 26 1.80 -3.39 -11.04
CA PRO A 26 1.89 -4.67 -10.33
C PRO A 26 2.34 -5.84 -11.22
N LYS A 27 2.35 -5.68 -12.55
CA LYS A 27 2.79 -6.70 -13.51
C LYS A 27 4.27 -6.59 -13.84
N SER A 28 4.89 -5.45 -13.57
CA SER A 28 6.30 -5.20 -13.84
C SER A 28 7.18 -5.89 -12.80
N LYS A 29 8.28 -6.49 -13.26
CA LYS A 29 9.33 -7.03 -12.38
C LYS A 29 10.47 -6.04 -12.13
N ALA A 30 10.50 -4.92 -12.86
CA ALA A 30 11.49 -3.87 -12.65
C ALA A 30 11.24 -3.15 -11.30
N LEU A 31 12.25 -2.47 -10.80
CA LEU A 31 12.17 -1.59 -9.64
C LEU A 31 12.93 -0.28 -9.96
N PRO A 32 12.23 0.86 -10.05
CA PRO A 32 10.78 1.01 -9.90
C PRO A 32 10.01 0.31 -11.02
N SER A 33 8.75 -0.04 -10.75
CA SER A 33 7.89 -0.77 -11.66
C SER A 33 7.45 0.03 -12.89
N SER A 34 7.52 1.36 -12.80
CA SER A 34 7.17 2.29 -13.88
C SER A 34 8.20 3.40 -14.04
N GLU A 35 8.40 3.85 -15.27
CA GLU A 35 9.34 4.95 -15.59
C GLU A 35 8.86 6.29 -14.99
N SER A 36 7.55 6.47 -14.82
CA SER A 36 6.97 7.69 -14.27
C SER A 36 7.40 8.00 -12.84
N GLN A 37 7.75 7.00 -12.04
CA GLN A 37 8.25 7.19 -10.67
C GLN A 37 9.61 7.92 -10.64
N TRP A 38 10.45 7.75 -11.69
CA TRP A 38 11.69 8.52 -11.82
C TRP A 38 11.44 10.02 -11.94
N ALA A 39 10.36 10.44 -12.62
CA ALA A 39 10.02 11.85 -12.71
C ALA A 39 9.72 12.45 -11.33
N MET A 40 8.95 11.74 -10.50
CA MET A 40 8.68 12.15 -9.12
C MET A 40 9.95 12.19 -8.28
N ALA A 41 10.81 11.15 -8.39
CA ALA A 41 12.09 11.09 -7.67
C ALA A 41 12.98 12.30 -7.99
N ARG A 42 13.09 12.72 -9.25
CA ARG A 42 13.88 13.89 -9.66
C ARG A 42 13.36 15.20 -9.10
N VAL A 43 12.04 15.36 -9.01
CA VAL A 43 11.42 16.55 -8.41
C VAL A 43 11.72 16.61 -6.90
N LEU A 44 11.64 15.47 -6.21
CA LEU A 44 11.95 15.39 -4.79
C LEU A 44 13.44 15.64 -4.52
N GLU A 45 14.33 15.04 -5.32
CA GLU A 45 15.77 15.29 -5.27
C GLU A 45 16.07 16.79 -5.40
N ALA A 46 15.50 17.45 -6.42
CA ALA A 46 15.69 18.88 -6.65
C ALA A 46 15.19 19.72 -5.47
N GLY A 47 14.02 19.38 -4.90
CA GLY A 47 13.48 20.06 -3.72
C GLY A 47 14.37 19.93 -2.49
N LEU A 48 14.87 18.72 -2.19
CA LEU A 48 15.78 18.50 -1.06
C LEU A 48 17.10 19.27 -1.24
N LYS A 49 17.64 19.30 -2.46
CA LYS A 49 18.84 20.10 -2.79
C LYS A 49 18.59 21.60 -2.64
N GLN A 50 17.41 22.08 -3.06
CA GLN A 50 17.00 23.48 -2.91
C GLN A 50 16.91 23.88 -1.43
N PHE A 51 16.45 22.99 -0.56
CA PHE A 51 16.43 23.20 0.89
C PHE A 51 17.84 23.15 1.52
N GLY A 52 18.86 22.75 0.77
CA GLY A 52 20.24 22.68 1.26
C GLY A 52 20.53 21.43 2.09
N LEU A 53 19.72 20.38 1.98
CA LEU A 53 20.02 19.09 2.60
C LEU A 53 21.33 18.53 2.06
N LYS A 54 22.02 17.78 2.89
CA LYS A 54 23.25 17.06 2.56
C LYS A 54 22.95 15.64 2.12
N GLU A 55 23.92 14.99 1.48
CA GLU A 55 23.82 13.59 1.08
C GLU A 55 22.54 13.29 0.27
N VAL A 56 22.08 14.27 -0.54
CA VAL A 56 20.90 14.08 -1.38
C VAL A 56 21.28 13.25 -2.57
N GLU A 57 20.69 12.07 -2.67
CA GLU A 57 20.91 11.14 -3.79
C GLU A 57 19.61 10.47 -4.24
N VAL A 58 19.62 10.02 -5.49
CA VAL A 58 18.64 9.09 -6.03
C VAL A 58 19.41 7.85 -6.49
N ASP A 59 19.09 6.71 -5.92
CA ASP A 59 19.77 5.46 -6.24
C ASP A 59 19.23 4.79 -7.53
N GLU A 60 19.77 3.61 -7.87
CA GLU A 60 19.36 2.82 -9.03
C GLU A 60 17.92 2.29 -8.99
N HIS A 61 17.25 2.40 -7.85
CA HIS A 61 15.86 2.00 -7.64
C HIS A 61 14.91 3.20 -7.54
N ALA A 62 15.37 4.40 -7.86
CA ALA A 62 14.64 5.66 -7.69
C ALA A 62 14.32 6.02 -6.23
N ILE A 63 14.99 5.41 -5.25
CA ILE A 63 14.88 5.82 -3.85
C ILE A 63 15.58 7.15 -3.68
N VAL A 64 14.86 8.15 -3.16
CA VAL A 64 15.41 9.49 -2.89
C VAL A 64 15.72 9.58 -1.41
N THR A 65 16.97 9.87 -1.07
CA THR A 65 17.36 10.10 0.33
C THR A 65 17.95 11.50 0.52
N GLY A 66 17.90 11.99 1.75
CA GLY A 66 18.51 13.27 2.12
C GLY A 66 18.76 13.36 3.62
N TYR A 67 19.74 14.18 3.98
CA TYR A 67 20.17 14.39 5.37
C TYR A 67 20.15 15.86 5.74
N LEU A 68 19.42 16.20 6.79
CA LEU A 68 19.44 17.51 7.44
C LEU A 68 20.21 17.40 8.77
N PRO A 69 21.44 17.95 8.86
CA PRO A 69 22.21 17.95 10.10
C PRO A 69 21.49 18.71 11.21
N GLY A 70 21.44 18.09 12.39
CA GLY A 70 20.86 18.72 13.58
C GLY A 70 21.58 19.99 14.03
N ASN A 71 20.82 20.92 14.56
CA ASN A 71 21.34 22.14 15.19
C ASN A 71 21.31 22.08 16.72
N VAL A 72 20.80 20.95 17.30
CA VAL A 72 20.82 20.64 18.73
C VAL A 72 21.58 19.34 18.97
N LYS A 73 22.39 19.28 20.01
CA LYS A 73 23.14 18.07 20.39
C LYS A 73 22.43 17.28 21.49
N GLY A 74 22.70 15.98 21.53
CA GLY A 74 22.20 15.09 22.60
C GLY A 74 20.73 14.74 22.51
N VAL A 75 20.13 14.92 21.34
CA VAL A 75 18.78 14.47 21.00
C VAL A 75 18.85 13.37 19.95
N PRO A 76 17.84 12.45 19.91
CA PRO A 76 17.82 11.38 18.93
C PRO A 76 17.78 11.89 17.49
N SER A 77 18.30 11.08 16.58
CA SER A 77 18.10 11.23 15.14
C SER A 77 16.77 10.62 14.72
N VAL A 78 16.07 11.29 13.79
CA VAL A 78 14.74 10.89 13.33
C VAL A 78 14.73 10.71 11.83
N GLY A 79 14.10 9.61 11.38
CA GLY A 79 13.81 9.36 9.97
C GLY A 79 12.36 9.67 9.61
N PHE A 80 12.14 10.12 8.38
CA PHE A 80 10.81 10.19 7.77
C PHE A 80 10.83 9.43 6.45
N VAL A 81 9.88 8.51 6.30
CA VAL A 81 9.71 7.69 5.10
C VAL A 81 8.30 7.95 4.54
N ALA A 82 8.19 8.12 3.24
CA ALA A 82 6.93 8.16 2.53
C ALA A 82 7.10 7.52 1.14
N HIS A 83 6.06 6.90 0.61
CA HIS A 83 6.14 6.39 -0.75
C HIS A 83 5.68 7.42 -1.79
N MET A 84 6.23 7.32 -2.99
CA MET A 84 5.98 8.28 -4.06
C MET A 84 5.11 7.72 -5.17
N ASP A 85 4.91 6.42 -5.21
CA ASP A 85 4.02 5.79 -6.17
C ASP A 85 2.55 5.92 -5.77
N THR A 86 1.68 5.72 -6.73
CA THR A 86 0.23 5.66 -6.57
C THR A 86 -0.30 4.33 -7.09
N VAL A 87 -1.39 3.85 -6.50
CA VAL A 87 -2.01 2.57 -6.85
C VAL A 87 -2.55 2.55 -8.28
N ASP A 88 -2.42 1.40 -8.96
CA ASP A 88 -3.12 1.11 -10.22
C ASP A 88 -4.47 0.43 -9.94
N VAL A 89 -5.55 1.16 -10.13
CA VAL A 89 -6.92 0.65 -10.04
C VAL A 89 -7.61 0.58 -11.41
N GLY A 90 -6.83 0.65 -12.50
CA GLY A 90 -7.37 0.61 -13.86
C GLY A 90 -7.97 1.94 -14.34
N LEU A 91 -7.69 3.04 -13.65
CA LEU A 91 -8.04 4.40 -14.06
C LEU A 91 -6.87 5.09 -14.77
N SER A 92 -7.09 6.32 -15.25
CA SER A 92 -6.02 7.13 -15.85
C SER A 92 -4.90 7.40 -14.83
N PRO A 93 -3.63 7.32 -15.23
CA PRO A 93 -2.51 7.77 -14.38
C PRO A 93 -2.39 9.30 -14.33
N ASP A 94 -3.09 10.02 -15.21
CA ASP A 94 -3.07 11.48 -15.27
C ASP A 94 -4.11 12.06 -14.33
N VAL A 95 -3.64 12.82 -13.35
CA VAL A 95 -4.48 13.38 -12.29
C VAL A 95 -4.85 14.81 -12.62
N HIS A 96 -6.15 15.12 -12.57
CA HIS A 96 -6.69 16.45 -12.75
C HIS A 96 -7.29 16.94 -11.42
N PRO A 97 -6.47 17.51 -10.51
CA PRO A 97 -6.94 17.92 -9.20
C PRO A 97 -7.76 19.20 -9.29
N GLN A 98 -8.78 19.30 -8.44
CA GLN A 98 -9.62 20.48 -8.28
C GLN A 98 -9.87 20.78 -6.81
N VAL A 99 -9.88 22.04 -6.43
CA VAL A 99 -10.20 22.49 -5.08
C VAL A 99 -11.64 22.98 -5.06
N ILE A 100 -12.47 22.35 -4.23
CA ILE A 100 -13.90 22.68 -4.13
C ILE A 100 -14.20 23.13 -2.70
N ASN A 101 -14.73 24.34 -2.54
CA ASN A 101 -15.29 24.77 -1.26
C ASN A 101 -16.62 24.04 -1.03
N TYR A 102 -16.60 23.02 -0.18
CA TYR A 102 -17.72 22.11 -0.02
C TYR A 102 -18.82 22.72 0.86
N GLN A 103 -20.03 22.85 0.30
CA GLN A 103 -21.18 23.46 0.98
C GLN A 103 -22.24 22.42 1.39
N GLY A 104 -21.94 21.13 1.30
CA GLY A 104 -22.87 20.04 1.53
C GLY A 104 -23.52 19.49 0.25
N GLY A 105 -24.09 18.32 0.36
CA GLY A 105 -24.73 17.61 -0.75
C GLY A 105 -23.75 16.87 -1.65
N ASP A 106 -24.25 16.34 -2.75
CA ASP A 106 -23.47 15.59 -3.73
C ASP A 106 -22.47 16.48 -4.46
N VAL A 107 -21.29 15.94 -4.79
CA VAL A 107 -20.24 16.67 -5.50
C VAL A 107 -20.12 16.16 -6.94
N CYS A 108 -20.34 17.03 -7.91
CA CYS A 108 -20.06 16.74 -9.31
C CYS A 108 -18.57 16.89 -9.57
N LEU A 109 -17.87 15.79 -9.79
CA LEU A 109 -16.45 15.79 -10.13
C LEU A 109 -16.22 16.09 -11.62
N ASN A 110 -17.09 15.54 -12.48
CA ASN A 110 -16.97 15.69 -13.93
C ASN A 110 -18.38 15.64 -14.56
N ALA A 111 -18.86 16.80 -14.99
CA ALA A 111 -20.19 16.91 -15.59
C ALA A 111 -20.28 16.25 -16.98
N GLU A 112 -19.18 16.27 -17.76
CA GLU A 112 -19.17 15.68 -19.11
C GLU A 112 -19.24 14.15 -19.08
N LYS A 113 -18.64 13.54 -18.03
CA LYS A 113 -18.59 12.09 -17.83
C LYS A 113 -19.63 11.60 -16.82
N ASP A 114 -20.44 12.50 -16.28
CA ASP A 114 -21.45 12.22 -15.25
C ASP A 114 -20.85 11.51 -14.00
N ILE A 115 -19.67 11.98 -13.54
CA ILE A 115 -18.99 11.43 -12.37
C ILE A 115 -19.31 12.27 -11.14
N TRP A 116 -19.83 11.61 -10.11
CA TRP A 116 -20.28 12.23 -8.87
C TRP A 116 -19.77 11.48 -7.66
N ILE A 117 -19.54 12.19 -6.55
CA ILE A 117 -19.50 11.62 -5.21
C ILE A 117 -20.85 11.89 -4.56
N ARG A 118 -21.54 10.85 -4.16
CA ARG A 118 -22.86 10.93 -3.54
C ARG A 118 -22.73 10.87 -2.03
N VAL A 119 -23.35 11.81 -1.31
CA VAL A 119 -23.34 11.81 0.17
C VAL A 119 -23.96 10.53 0.72
N ALA A 120 -24.93 9.95 0.01
CA ALA A 120 -25.54 8.68 0.41
C ALA A 120 -24.54 7.52 0.48
N ASP A 121 -23.51 7.54 -0.38
CA ASP A 121 -22.43 6.54 -0.43
C ASP A 121 -21.21 6.97 0.41
N HIS A 122 -21.06 8.28 0.66
CA HIS A 122 -19.94 8.92 1.34
C HIS A 122 -20.41 9.91 2.40
N PRO A 123 -21.08 9.45 3.47
CA PRO A 123 -21.63 10.34 4.50
C PRO A 123 -20.57 11.10 5.31
N GLU A 124 -19.32 10.62 5.28
CA GLU A 124 -18.16 11.29 5.90
C GLU A 124 -17.90 12.69 5.34
N LEU A 125 -18.35 13.00 4.11
CA LEU A 125 -18.22 14.32 3.51
C LEU A 125 -18.89 15.42 4.34
N GLU A 126 -19.97 15.10 5.05
CA GLU A 126 -20.72 16.09 5.86
C GLU A 126 -19.85 16.73 6.97
N ARG A 127 -18.77 16.06 7.38
CA ARG A 127 -17.81 16.60 8.36
C ARG A 127 -17.01 17.80 7.83
N TYR A 128 -16.98 17.99 6.51
CA TYR A 128 -16.16 18.98 5.81
C TYR A 128 -16.97 20.14 5.24
N ILE A 129 -18.26 20.28 5.61
CA ILE A 129 -19.07 21.42 5.16
C ILE A 129 -18.41 22.76 5.54
N GLY A 130 -18.28 23.65 4.58
CA GLY A 130 -17.61 24.94 4.74
C GLY A 130 -16.10 24.91 4.59
N GLN A 131 -15.51 23.75 4.26
CA GLN A 131 -14.09 23.59 4.06
C GLN A 131 -13.75 23.39 2.58
N ASP A 132 -12.51 23.72 2.22
CA ASP A 132 -11.97 23.41 0.91
C ASP A 132 -11.48 21.97 0.89
N ILE A 133 -11.92 21.20 -0.10
CA ILE A 133 -11.53 19.81 -0.29
C ILE A 133 -10.87 19.69 -1.66
N ILE A 134 -9.75 18.96 -1.72
CA ILE A 134 -9.08 18.63 -2.98
C ILE A 134 -9.64 17.30 -3.49
N PHE A 135 -10.24 17.35 -4.67
CA PHE A 135 -10.74 16.18 -5.39
C PHE A 135 -9.95 15.99 -6.68
N THR A 136 -10.04 14.80 -7.28
CA THR A 136 -9.77 14.59 -8.70
C THR A 136 -11.04 14.84 -9.52
N ASP A 137 -10.91 14.88 -10.85
CA ASP A 137 -12.06 14.91 -11.76
C ASP A 137 -12.78 13.54 -11.89
N GLY A 138 -12.38 12.56 -11.10
CA GLY A 138 -12.94 11.20 -11.08
C GLY A 138 -12.46 10.29 -12.21
N THR A 139 -11.59 10.75 -13.10
CA THR A 139 -11.00 9.90 -14.15
C THR A 139 -9.73 9.18 -13.69
N SER A 140 -9.18 9.59 -12.55
CA SER A 140 -8.01 9.02 -11.88
C SER A 140 -8.25 8.91 -10.39
N VAL A 141 -7.39 8.19 -9.67
CA VAL A 141 -7.21 8.40 -8.23
C VAL A 141 -6.60 9.78 -7.99
N LEU A 142 -6.82 10.39 -6.82
CA LEU A 142 -6.17 11.67 -6.48
C LEU A 142 -4.66 11.48 -6.21
N GLY A 143 -4.29 10.31 -5.67
CA GLY A 143 -2.91 10.04 -5.26
C GLY A 143 -2.52 10.75 -3.95
N ALA A 144 -3.51 11.08 -3.09
CA ALA A 144 -3.22 11.59 -1.75
C ALA A 144 -2.42 10.56 -0.92
N ASP A 145 -2.73 9.31 -1.11
CA ASP A 145 -1.92 8.16 -0.77
C ASP A 145 -0.86 7.94 -1.88
N ASN A 146 0.46 8.25 -1.66
CA ASN A 146 0.91 8.92 -0.41
C ASN A 146 1.60 10.28 -0.69
N LYS A 147 1.20 10.99 -1.74
CA LYS A 147 1.75 12.33 -2.05
C LYS A 147 1.38 13.39 -0.99
N ALA A 148 0.35 13.14 -0.17
CA ALA A 148 0.07 13.98 0.99
C ALA A 148 1.17 13.81 2.05
N GLY A 149 1.58 12.59 2.36
CA GLY A 149 2.69 12.30 3.25
C GLY A 149 4.00 12.92 2.75
N VAL A 150 4.32 12.72 1.47
CA VAL A 150 5.48 13.35 0.81
C VAL A 150 5.44 14.88 0.96
N SER A 151 4.27 15.51 0.69
CA SER A 151 4.11 16.96 0.80
C SER A 151 4.30 17.45 2.23
N ASN A 152 3.77 16.73 3.20
CA ASN A 152 3.92 17.05 4.62
C ASN A 152 5.37 16.97 5.09
N VAL A 153 6.11 15.94 4.69
CA VAL A 153 7.54 15.81 5.02
C VAL A 153 8.32 16.98 4.43
N MET A 154 8.13 17.29 3.15
CA MET A 154 8.81 18.41 2.48
C MET A 154 8.44 19.75 3.11
N GLN A 155 7.18 19.97 3.46
CA GLN A 155 6.73 21.19 4.12
C GLN A 155 7.30 21.34 5.53
N ALA A 156 7.39 20.25 6.29
CA ALA A 156 7.99 20.24 7.62
C ALA A 156 9.47 20.62 7.57
N LEU A 157 10.23 20.09 6.61
CA LEU A 157 11.63 20.47 6.39
C LEU A 157 11.78 21.95 6.08
N GLU A 158 10.95 22.50 5.19
CA GLU A 158 10.96 23.91 4.84
C GLU A 158 10.68 24.80 6.06
N VAL A 159 9.69 24.45 6.88
CA VAL A 159 9.36 25.19 8.11
C VAL A 159 10.49 25.11 9.12
N LEU A 160 11.10 23.94 9.33
CA LEU A 160 12.25 23.78 10.24
C LEU A 160 13.40 24.69 9.85
N LEU A 161 13.71 24.74 8.56
CA LEU A 161 14.82 25.52 8.02
C LEU A 161 14.53 27.01 8.01
N THR A 162 13.36 27.43 7.54
CA THR A 162 13.01 28.86 7.44
C THR A 162 12.84 29.54 8.80
N GLU A 163 12.39 28.77 9.80
CA GLU A 163 12.19 29.26 11.16
C GLU A 163 13.36 28.94 12.10
N ASN A 164 14.40 28.30 11.58
CA ASN A 164 15.56 27.85 12.35
C ASN A 164 15.17 27.15 13.66
N ARG A 165 14.20 26.23 13.58
CA ARG A 165 13.71 25.49 14.75
C ARG A 165 14.76 24.54 15.29
N PRO A 166 14.85 24.35 16.62
CA PRO A 166 15.71 23.32 17.19
C PRO A 166 15.32 21.93 16.73
N HIS A 167 16.29 21.15 16.22
CA HIS A 167 16.09 19.76 15.80
C HIS A 167 17.38 18.95 15.90
N GLY A 168 17.26 17.64 16.10
CA GLY A 168 18.34 16.67 15.92
C GLY A 168 18.61 16.37 14.44
N ASP A 169 19.45 15.39 14.20
CA ASP A 169 19.68 14.89 12.85
C ASP A 169 18.37 14.34 12.25
N ILE A 170 18.06 14.74 11.02
CA ILE A 170 16.89 14.25 10.30
C ILE A 170 17.33 13.61 9.00
N ARG A 171 16.84 12.39 8.74
CA ARG A 171 16.95 11.72 7.44
C ARG A 171 15.59 11.56 6.81
N VAL A 172 15.53 11.71 5.50
CA VAL A 172 14.31 11.46 4.74
C VAL A 172 14.58 10.40 3.68
N ALA A 173 13.58 9.55 3.43
CA ALA A 173 13.58 8.60 2.32
C ALA A 173 12.22 8.62 1.63
N PHE A 174 12.22 8.83 0.32
CA PHE A 174 11.05 8.67 -0.52
C PHE A 174 11.25 7.42 -1.37
N VAL A 175 10.36 6.44 -1.21
CA VAL A 175 10.51 5.10 -1.80
C VAL A 175 9.49 4.85 -2.90
N PRO A 176 9.84 4.11 -3.96
CA PRO A 176 8.91 3.68 -4.99
C PRO A 176 8.22 2.37 -4.62
N ASP A 177 7.17 2.00 -5.37
CA ASP A 177 6.57 0.67 -5.39
C ASP A 177 6.12 0.14 -4.02
N GLU A 178 5.55 1.01 -3.18
CA GLU A 178 4.91 0.60 -1.94
C GLU A 178 3.67 -0.23 -2.24
N GLU A 179 2.81 0.27 -3.13
CA GLU A 179 1.51 -0.28 -3.53
C GLU A 179 1.61 -1.67 -4.21
N THR A 180 2.80 -2.03 -4.64
CA THR A 180 3.09 -3.36 -5.21
C THR A 180 3.83 -4.28 -4.24
N GLY A 181 3.76 -4.01 -2.94
CA GLY A 181 4.23 -4.86 -1.85
C GLY A 181 5.53 -4.39 -1.20
N LEU A 182 5.67 -3.10 -0.90
CA LEU A 182 6.78 -2.48 -0.16
C LEU A 182 8.14 -2.67 -0.87
N ARG A 183 8.16 -2.74 -2.20
CA ARG A 183 9.36 -3.18 -2.95
C ARG A 183 10.52 -2.23 -2.76
N GLY A 184 10.29 -0.92 -2.84
CA GLY A 184 11.32 0.10 -2.61
C GLY A 184 11.80 0.09 -1.16
N ALA A 185 10.91 -0.01 -0.19
CA ALA A 185 11.29 -0.04 1.23
C ALA A 185 12.16 -1.26 1.58
N LYS A 186 11.93 -2.42 0.95
CA LYS A 186 12.71 -3.65 1.16
C LYS A 186 14.17 -3.55 0.71
N VAL A 187 14.48 -2.63 -0.19
CA VAL A 187 15.85 -2.43 -0.71
C VAL A 187 16.49 -1.12 -0.23
N LEU A 188 15.81 -0.35 0.63
CA LEU A 188 16.37 0.84 1.24
C LEU A 188 17.64 0.50 2.03
N ASP A 189 18.74 1.17 1.72
CA ASP A 189 20.01 0.97 2.43
C ASP A 189 19.97 1.59 3.84
N LEU A 190 19.72 0.74 4.84
CA LEU A 190 19.65 1.14 6.24
C LEU A 190 21.00 1.61 6.81
N ASN A 191 22.14 1.32 6.16
CA ASN A 191 23.43 1.88 6.57
C ASN A 191 23.53 3.36 6.19
N LYS A 192 22.91 3.77 5.08
CA LYS A 192 22.80 5.17 4.67
C LYS A 192 21.65 5.86 5.40
N PHE A 193 20.51 5.19 5.57
CA PHE A 193 19.34 5.69 6.30
C PHE A 193 19.42 5.35 7.80
N LYS A 194 20.59 5.63 8.41
CA LYS A 194 20.82 5.30 9.82
C LYS A 194 20.26 6.40 10.73
N VAL A 195 19.24 6.04 11.53
CA VAL A 195 18.58 6.91 12.53
C VAL A 195 18.25 6.10 13.79
N ASP A 196 17.95 6.77 14.89
CA ASP A 196 17.55 6.11 16.14
C ASP A 196 16.12 5.51 16.01
N PHE A 197 15.22 6.24 15.31
CA PHE A 197 13.89 5.77 14.94
C PHE A 197 13.37 6.53 13.72
N ALA A 198 12.38 5.95 13.04
CA ALA A 198 11.76 6.57 11.88
C ALA A 198 10.23 6.51 11.97
N TYR A 199 9.59 7.50 11.35
CA TYR A 199 8.16 7.50 11.07
C TYR A 199 7.92 7.26 9.59
N THR A 200 7.05 6.30 9.27
CA THR A 200 6.44 6.21 7.95
C THR A 200 5.20 7.10 7.95
N ILE A 201 5.20 8.11 7.07
CA ILE A 201 4.11 9.07 6.96
C ILE A 201 3.15 8.56 5.89
N ASP A 202 2.25 7.68 6.31
CA ASP A 202 1.32 6.96 5.44
C ASP A 202 0.10 6.56 6.27
N GLY A 203 -0.48 7.53 6.93
CA GLY A 203 -1.51 7.32 7.94
C GLY A 203 -2.91 7.72 7.48
N GLY A 204 -3.89 7.35 8.29
CA GLY A 204 -5.30 7.63 8.13
C GLY A 204 -5.74 8.96 8.74
N GLU A 205 -6.31 8.93 9.92
CA GLU A 205 -6.89 10.13 10.55
C GLU A 205 -5.82 11.04 11.18
N LEU A 206 -6.11 12.34 11.22
CA LEU A 206 -5.23 13.32 11.85
C LEU A 206 -5.00 13.01 13.33
N GLY A 207 -3.74 12.85 13.71
CA GLY A 207 -3.32 12.53 15.07
C GLY A 207 -3.23 11.04 15.36
N GLU A 208 -3.53 10.17 14.41
CA GLU A 208 -3.31 8.75 14.54
C GLU A 208 -1.82 8.42 14.56
N LEU A 209 -1.42 7.54 15.47
CA LEU A 209 -0.09 6.98 15.55
C LEU A 209 -0.20 5.45 15.60
N VAL A 210 0.20 4.79 14.53
CA VAL A 210 0.29 3.33 14.47
C VAL A 210 1.70 2.93 14.91
N TYR A 211 1.79 2.21 16.04
CA TYR A 211 3.07 1.74 16.60
C TYR A 211 3.18 0.22 16.63
N GLU A 212 2.17 -0.46 16.16
CA GLU A 212 2.11 -1.93 16.09
C GLU A 212 1.58 -2.34 14.72
N THR A 213 2.27 -3.29 14.09
CA THR A 213 1.87 -3.87 12.81
C THR A 213 1.42 -5.32 13.01
N TYR A 214 1.00 -5.99 11.97
CA TYR A 214 0.65 -7.40 11.97
C TYR A 214 1.57 -8.19 11.03
N ASN A 215 1.58 -9.51 11.19
CA ASN A 215 2.25 -10.41 10.26
C ASN A 215 1.38 -10.60 9.01
N ALA A 216 1.99 -10.54 7.85
CA ALA A 216 1.32 -10.70 6.57
C ALA A 216 1.98 -11.78 5.72
N GLY A 217 1.19 -12.71 5.24
CA GLY A 217 1.61 -13.71 4.28
C GLY A 217 0.53 -13.99 3.27
N GLU A 218 0.95 -14.61 2.17
CA GLU A 218 0.06 -15.02 1.10
C GLU A 218 0.35 -16.47 0.70
N ALA A 219 -0.66 -17.30 0.70
CA ALA A 219 -0.58 -18.67 0.22
C ALA A 219 -1.19 -18.78 -1.17
N HIS A 220 -0.47 -19.46 -2.05
CA HIS A 220 -0.91 -19.84 -3.38
C HIS A 220 -1.07 -21.35 -3.44
N VAL A 221 -2.23 -21.82 -3.87
CA VAL A 221 -2.54 -23.25 -4.00
C VAL A 221 -2.98 -23.53 -5.42
N ASP A 222 -2.17 -24.30 -6.14
CA ASP A 222 -2.42 -24.74 -7.52
C ASP A 222 -2.89 -26.18 -7.49
N ILE A 223 -4.00 -26.46 -8.17
CA ILE A 223 -4.65 -27.78 -8.22
C ILE A 223 -4.77 -28.20 -9.69
N GLU A 224 -4.12 -29.30 -10.04
CA GLU A 224 -4.29 -29.94 -11.35
C GLU A 224 -5.20 -31.16 -11.21
N GLY A 225 -6.24 -31.22 -12.04
CA GLY A 225 -7.18 -32.35 -12.11
C GLY A 225 -6.93 -33.26 -13.30
N VAL A 226 -7.87 -34.15 -13.51
CA VAL A 226 -7.90 -35.04 -14.69
C VAL A 226 -9.19 -34.80 -15.43
N THR A 227 -9.12 -34.32 -16.66
CA THR A 227 -10.28 -34.08 -17.51
C THR A 227 -10.62 -35.31 -18.38
N THR A 228 -11.88 -35.53 -18.63
CA THR A 228 -12.35 -36.53 -19.58
C THR A 228 -13.77 -36.16 -20.06
N HIS A 229 -14.23 -36.79 -21.13
CA HIS A 229 -15.60 -36.61 -21.60
C HIS A 229 -16.60 -37.09 -20.54
N PRO A 230 -17.71 -36.37 -20.29
CA PRO A 230 -18.68 -36.75 -19.24
C PRO A 230 -19.19 -38.18 -19.29
N CYS A 231 -19.34 -38.76 -20.46
CA CYS A 231 -19.78 -40.16 -20.61
C CYS A 231 -18.75 -41.19 -20.10
N ALA A 232 -17.46 -40.80 -19.99
CA ALA A 232 -16.37 -41.64 -19.49
C ALA A 232 -15.83 -41.15 -18.11
N ALA A 233 -16.55 -40.27 -17.43
CA ALA A 233 -16.07 -39.60 -16.24
C ALA A 233 -15.99 -40.45 -14.98
N LYS A 234 -16.81 -41.51 -14.88
CA LYS A 234 -16.89 -42.33 -13.68
C LYS A 234 -15.54 -42.98 -13.36
N GLY A 235 -14.96 -42.62 -12.19
CA GLY A 235 -13.67 -43.15 -11.72
C GLY A 235 -12.43 -42.54 -12.40
N VAL A 236 -12.60 -41.66 -13.38
CA VAL A 236 -11.53 -41.02 -14.18
C VAL A 236 -11.46 -39.53 -13.91
N LEU A 237 -12.58 -38.81 -13.99
CA LEU A 237 -12.63 -37.36 -13.81
C LEU A 237 -12.20 -36.97 -12.40
N VAL A 238 -11.26 -36.03 -12.31
CA VAL A 238 -10.86 -35.35 -11.07
C VAL A 238 -11.07 -33.86 -11.29
N ASN A 239 -12.12 -33.34 -10.67
CA ASN A 239 -12.54 -31.95 -10.90
C ASN A 239 -11.85 -30.99 -9.92
N PRO A 240 -10.91 -30.14 -10.37
CA PRO A 240 -10.17 -29.22 -9.51
C PRO A 240 -11.07 -28.14 -8.89
N ILE A 241 -12.20 -27.79 -9.50
CA ILE A 241 -13.18 -26.84 -8.94
C ILE A 241 -13.73 -27.37 -7.61
N LEU A 242 -14.14 -28.65 -7.58
CA LEU A 242 -14.68 -29.28 -6.36
C LEU A 242 -13.57 -29.43 -5.30
N ILE A 243 -12.34 -29.73 -5.72
CA ILE A 243 -11.20 -29.83 -4.81
C ILE A 243 -10.89 -28.49 -4.16
N ALA A 244 -10.90 -27.38 -4.93
CA ALA A 244 -10.73 -26.04 -4.40
C ALA A 244 -11.83 -25.65 -3.41
N THR A 245 -13.08 -26.03 -3.71
CA THR A 245 -14.22 -25.82 -2.79
C THR A 245 -14.02 -26.60 -1.50
N ASP A 246 -13.59 -27.86 -1.57
CA ASP A 246 -13.30 -28.67 -0.38
C ASP A 246 -12.12 -28.11 0.41
N LEU A 247 -11.10 -27.56 -0.24
CA LEU A 247 -10.00 -26.86 0.45
C LEU A 247 -10.54 -25.68 1.27
N ILE A 248 -11.31 -24.80 0.65
CA ILE A 248 -11.89 -23.62 1.31
C ILE A 248 -12.81 -24.04 2.47
N ALA A 249 -13.56 -25.15 2.32
CA ALA A 249 -14.48 -25.64 3.35
C ALA A 249 -13.78 -26.15 4.64
N ASN A 250 -12.45 -26.34 4.62
CA ASN A 250 -11.70 -26.67 5.85
C ASN A 250 -11.46 -25.44 6.74
N PHE A 251 -11.68 -24.24 6.24
CA PHE A 251 -11.43 -23.00 6.99
C PHE A 251 -12.70 -22.52 7.68
N SER A 252 -12.53 -22.03 8.91
CA SER A 252 -13.61 -21.44 9.69
C SER A 252 -14.08 -20.12 9.06
N ARG A 253 -15.38 -19.96 8.88
CA ARG A 253 -15.96 -18.68 8.45
C ARG A 253 -15.86 -17.60 9.53
N LEU A 254 -15.61 -17.98 10.78
CA LEU A 254 -15.42 -17.03 11.88
C LEU A 254 -14.02 -16.42 11.88
N GLU A 255 -13.09 -16.96 11.06
CA GLU A 255 -11.72 -16.47 10.94
C GLU A 255 -11.50 -15.80 9.56
N THR A 256 -12.46 -15.01 9.13
CA THR A 256 -12.39 -14.20 7.90
C THR A 256 -12.48 -12.71 8.25
N PRO A 257 -11.98 -11.78 7.41
CA PRO A 257 -11.96 -10.35 7.74
C PRO A 257 -13.32 -9.78 8.15
N GLU A 258 -14.39 -10.26 7.55
CA GLU A 258 -15.75 -9.82 7.86
C GLU A 258 -16.31 -10.32 9.21
N ASN A 259 -15.59 -11.22 9.88
CA ASN A 259 -16.00 -11.83 11.15
C ASN A 259 -14.97 -11.69 12.27
N THR A 260 -13.89 -10.96 12.04
CA THR A 260 -12.80 -10.73 13.00
C THR A 260 -12.72 -9.25 13.37
N ASP A 261 -12.18 -8.95 14.54
CA ASP A 261 -12.06 -7.58 15.06
C ASP A 261 -10.71 -7.40 15.80
N ALA A 262 -10.30 -6.16 15.98
CA ALA A 262 -9.10 -5.75 16.72
C ALA A 262 -7.84 -6.55 16.28
N LYS A 263 -7.32 -7.40 17.16
CA LYS A 263 -6.10 -8.20 16.94
C LYS A 263 -6.36 -9.65 16.53
N ASP A 264 -7.57 -9.97 16.15
CA ASP A 264 -7.87 -11.30 15.63
C ASP A 264 -7.14 -11.57 14.32
N GLY A 265 -6.52 -12.73 14.23
CA GLY A 265 -5.95 -13.18 12.97
C GLY A 265 -7.00 -13.78 12.05
N TYR A 266 -6.75 -13.76 10.74
CA TYR A 266 -7.72 -14.24 9.76
C TYR A 266 -7.09 -14.85 8.52
N TYR A 267 -7.94 -15.55 7.73
CA TYR A 267 -7.69 -15.99 6.36
C TYR A 267 -8.62 -15.24 5.41
N TRP A 268 -8.07 -14.55 4.44
CA TRP A 268 -8.84 -13.90 3.40
C TRP A 268 -8.62 -14.61 2.07
N PHE A 269 -9.65 -15.27 1.57
CA PHE A 269 -9.67 -15.88 0.25
C PHE A 269 -9.84 -14.77 -0.80
N LYS A 270 -8.71 -14.23 -1.24
CA LYS A 270 -8.65 -13.05 -2.09
C LYS A 270 -9.01 -13.33 -3.55
N ASN A 271 -8.62 -14.49 -4.04
CA ASN A 271 -8.89 -14.88 -5.42
C ASN A 271 -9.06 -16.40 -5.55
N MET A 272 -9.96 -16.79 -6.47
CA MET A 272 -10.06 -18.15 -6.95
C MET A 272 -10.35 -18.12 -8.46
N SER A 273 -9.49 -18.78 -9.25
CA SER A 273 -9.73 -19.02 -10.66
C SER A 273 -9.74 -20.53 -10.93
N ALA A 274 -10.69 -21.00 -11.71
CA ALA A 274 -10.81 -22.44 -11.95
C ALA A 274 -11.43 -22.75 -13.32
N ASN A 275 -11.04 -23.91 -13.84
CA ASN A 275 -11.62 -24.53 -15.03
C ASN A 275 -11.57 -26.06 -14.89
N PRO A 276 -12.10 -26.88 -15.85
CA PRO A 276 -12.11 -28.31 -15.70
C PRO A 276 -10.74 -29.01 -15.56
N ALA A 277 -9.64 -28.32 -15.88
CA ALA A 277 -8.29 -28.88 -15.84
C ALA A 277 -7.49 -28.39 -14.60
N ARG A 278 -7.69 -27.14 -14.17
CA ARG A 278 -6.89 -26.49 -13.13
C ARG A 278 -7.73 -25.57 -12.26
N ALA A 279 -7.31 -25.40 -11.02
CA ALA A 279 -7.79 -24.35 -10.13
C ALA A 279 -6.60 -23.70 -9.43
N HIS A 280 -6.74 -22.41 -9.12
CA HIS A 280 -5.82 -21.64 -8.33
C HIS A 280 -6.58 -20.93 -7.21
N VAL A 281 -6.08 -21.01 -5.97
CA VAL A 281 -6.65 -20.33 -4.80
C VAL A 281 -5.56 -19.50 -4.15
N GLN A 282 -5.87 -18.23 -3.89
CA GLN A 282 -5.00 -17.27 -3.23
C GLN A 282 -5.60 -16.90 -1.88
N ILE A 283 -4.81 -17.06 -0.82
CA ILE A 283 -5.25 -16.88 0.57
C ILE A 283 -4.29 -15.92 1.28
N ASN A 284 -4.77 -14.75 1.66
CA ASN A 284 -4.00 -13.87 2.54
C ASN A 284 -4.14 -14.35 3.99
N ILE A 285 -3.03 -14.34 4.71
CA ILE A 285 -2.92 -14.76 6.11
C ILE A 285 -2.47 -13.56 6.91
N ARG A 286 -3.21 -13.22 7.97
CA ARG A 286 -2.87 -12.12 8.89
C ARG A 286 -2.98 -12.60 10.33
N ASP A 287 -2.06 -12.14 11.17
CA ASP A 287 -2.13 -12.30 12.61
C ASP A 287 -1.18 -11.31 13.29
N PHE A 288 -1.52 -10.82 14.46
CA PHE A 288 -0.66 -9.94 15.24
C PHE A 288 0.39 -10.71 16.05
N ASP A 289 0.04 -11.90 16.53
CA ASP A 289 0.94 -12.75 17.30
C ASP A 289 1.78 -13.65 16.41
N ASN A 290 3.09 -13.68 16.64
CA ASN A 290 4.04 -14.46 15.85
C ASN A 290 3.79 -15.98 15.90
N ALA A 291 3.41 -16.51 17.08
CA ALA A 291 3.13 -17.93 17.24
C ALA A 291 1.81 -18.32 16.56
N SER A 292 0.78 -17.50 16.72
CA SER A 292 -0.51 -17.66 16.06
C SER A 292 -0.37 -17.57 14.53
N TYR A 293 0.44 -16.63 14.04
CA TYR A 293 0.74 -16.51 12.60
C TYR A 293 1.45 -17.76 12.06
N ALA A 294 2.44 -18.29 12.80
CA ALA A 294 3.10 -19.54 12.42
C ALA A 294 2.09 -20.69 12.36
N ALA A 295 1.23 -20.83 13.40
CA ALA A 295 0.18 -21.84 13.44
C ALA A 295 -0.81 -21.72 12.27
N ARG A 296 -1.16 -20.49 11.85
CA ARG A 296 -2.01 -20.25 10.66
C ARG A 296 -1.35 -20.75 9.38
N LYS A 297 -0.07 -20.50 9.18
CA LYS A 297 0.66 -21.03 8.01
C LYS A 297 0.71 -22.56 8.01
N ASP A 298 0.95 -23.17 9.17
CA ASP A 298 0.93 -24.61 9.33
C ASP A 298 -0.46 -25.19 9.06
N TYR A 299 -1.52 -24.49 9.49
CA TYR A 299 -2.88 -24.90 9.21
C TYR A 299 -3.18 -24.94 7.70
N VAL A 300 -2.78 -23.92 6.94
CA VAL A 300 -2.92 -23.93 5.47
C VAL A 300 -2.19 -25.12 4.86
N THR A 301 -0.95 -25.37 5.27
CA THR A 301 -0.15 -26.51 4.78
C THR A 301 -0.81 -27.84 5.09
N ASN A 302 -1.34 -28.00 6.30
CA ASN A 302 -2.03 -29.20 6.74
C ASN A 302 -3.37 -29.42 6.01
N ALA A 303 -4.13 -28.33 5.75
CA ALA A 303 -5.38 -28.39 4.97
C ALA A 303 -5.10 -28.87 3.54
N VAL A 304 -4.07 -28.33 2.89
CA VAL A 304 -3.62 -28.77 1.57
C VAL A 304 -3.24 -30.25 1.59
N ALA A 305 -2.46 -30.70 2.56
CA ALA A 305 -2.05 -32.09 2.71
C ALA A 305 -3.25 -33.03 2.94
N LEU A 306 -4.24 -32.59 3.71
CA LEU A 306 -5.49 -33.33 3.94
C LEU A 306 -6.29 -33.51 2.64
N VAL A 307 -6.44 -32.43 1.88
CA VAL A 307 -7.15 -32.44 0.60
C VAL A 307 -6.40 -33.30 -0.43
N GLN A 308 -5.07 -33.22 -0.50
CA GLN A 308 -4.26 -34.10 -1.35
C GLN A 308 -4.46 -35.58 -1.02
N LYS A 309 -4.56 -35.96 0.26
CA LYS A 309 -4.88 -37.33 0.66
C LYS A 309 -6.28 -37.78 0.24
N ARG A 310 -7.26 -36.88 0.28
CA ARG A 310 -8.63 -37.13 -0.15
C ARG A 310 -8.72 -37.32 -1.68
N TYR A 311 -7.88 -36.60 -2.42
CA TYR A 311 -7.84 -36.63 -3.88
C TYR A 311 -6.48 -37.10 -4.42
N PRO A 312 -6.10 -38.36 -4.27
CA PRO A 312 -4.75 -38.85 -4.59
C PRO A 312 -4.38 -38.77 -6.08
N LYS A 313 -5.38 -38.62 -6.98
CA LYS A 313 -5.16 -38.46 -8.42
C LYS A 313 -4.97 -37.02 -8.85
N ALA A 314 -5.28 -36.04 -7.99
CA ALA A 314 -4.98 -34.62 -8.23
C ALA A 314 -3.51 -34.36 -7.92
N LYS A 315 -2.94 -33.30 -8.53
CA LYS A 315 -1.67 -32.75 -8.11
C LYS A 315 -1.94 -31.39 -7.48
N ILE A 316 -1.57 -31.25 -6.21
CA ILE A 316 -1.78 -30.02 -5.46
C ILE A 316 -0.41 -29.48 -5.04
N HIS A 317 -0.10 -28.27 -5.47
CA HIS A 317 1.11 -27.55 -5.08
C HIS A 317 0.71 -26.32 -4.25
N SER A 318 1.44 -26.04 -3.20
CA SER A 318 1.23 -24.81 -2.43
C SER A 318 2.55 -24.19 -2.05
N GLY A 319 2.55 -22.85 -1.99
CA GLY A 319 3.63 -22.05 -1.46
C GLY A 319 3.06 -20.96 -0.58
N ILE A 320 3.80 -20.57 0.47
CA ILE A 320 3.45 -19.44 1.33
C ILE A 320 4.58 -18.44 1.26
N GLU A 321 4.27 -17.23 0.83
CA GLU A 321 5.18 -16.09 0.81
C GLU A 321 4.92 -15.21 2.03
N VAL A 322 5.99 -14.80 2.73
CA VAL A 322 5.91 -13.81 3.80
C VAL A 322 6.05 -12.43 3.17
N ILE A 323 5.05 -11.58 3.32
CA ILE A 323 5.05 -10.22 2.79
C ILE A 323 5.81 -9.31 3.74
N TYR A 324 5.44 -9.31 5.02
CA TYR A 324 6.16 -8.67 6.12
C TYR A 324 5.84 -9.35 7.45
N SER A 325 6.65 -9.05 8.46
CA SER A 325 6.51 -9.59 9.81
C SER A 325 6.29 -8.47 10.81
N ASN A 326 5.51 -8.77 11.85
CA ASN A 326 5.40 -7.89 13.00
C ASN A 326 6.72 -7.91 13.77
N ASN A 327 7.27 -6.73 14.04
CA ASN A 327 8.55 -6.56 14.74
C ASN A 327 8.37 -6.26 16.24
N SER A 328 7.16 -6.41 16.77
CA SER A 328 6.86 -6.23 18.21
C SER A 328 7.21 -7.45 19.02
#